data_999017caf5254562685f696c71618943
#
_entry.id   999017caf5254562685f696c71618943
#
_cell.length_a   1.000
_cell.length_b   1.000
_cell.length_c   1.000
_cell.angle_alpha   90.00
_cell.angle_beta   90.00
_cell.angle_gamma   90.00
#
_symmetry.space_group_name_H-M   'P 1'
#
loop_
_entity.id
_entity.type
_entity.pdbx_description
1 polymer ?
#
loop_
_entity_poly.entity_id
_entity_poly.type
_entity_poly.pdbx_seq_one_letter_code
_entity_poly.pdbx_strand_id
1 'polypeptide(L)'
;MPVPQQRMSITDLDSVMDSAYGAPTYTGKLVSQTTALRVSAVWACISAIADDLARLPLETFRRDNGRQKAQDHYLWNLLELEANAQMTAFRFRQLMVTWVLLWGNAYAELEMNGRGQIVGLWPWRPDRVDVWLSGDGQLFYRYKRNGNQPGPWLSHERVIHLRGLGVDGVMGLSPIDQHKQTIGLSMAVTEHGSRFFGNGARPLGVLEYPGKLGDKALDRLKASWMGEHGGLANSHRVAILEEGLKYTEVGMRMVDAQYLDTMNFTIEDIARIYKVPPHRIGHLLRATNNNIEHQGLEYVLYCLAPLAKNIEQEIEFSALSPRERSSVFIRHNFRDLIRGDMKAQAEFYAAMDTHGLMTANEMREELDMNPLPGKLSNAPWKQQGFMPVIDDKWNPEPAKPTATVPAGGKPNGKAIEVTQ
;
A
#
# COMPACT_ATOMS: atom_id res chain seq x y z
N MET A 1 -22.06 12.03 33.03
CA MET A 1 -22.82 11.33 31.98
C MET A 1 -22.99 9.90 32.43
N PRO A 2 -24.19 9.28 32.37
CA PRO A 2 -24.37 7.90 32.75
C PRO A 2 -23.63 7.00 31.73
N VAL A 3 -22.78 6.14 32.24
CA VAL A 3 -22.06 5.14 31.46
C VAL A 3 -23.09 4.08 31.05
N PRO A 4 -23.31 3.83 29.73
CA PRO A 4 -24.21 2.77 29.31
C PRO A 4 -23.60 1.41 29.68
N GLN A 5 -24.33 0.65 30.44
CA GLN A 5 -24.05 -0.77 30.67
C GLN A 5 -24.59 -1.56 29.48
N GLN A 6 -23.82 -1.65 28.40
CA GLN A 6 -24.08 -2.64 27.37
C GLN A 6 -23.39 -3.96 27.78
N ARG A 7 -24.16 -4.99 28.07
CA ARG A 7 -23.66 -6.35 28.26
C ARG A 7 -23.14 -6.85 26.92
N MET A 8 -21.86 -7.20 26.84
CA MET A 8 -21.32 -7.95 25.73
C MET A 8 -22.14 -9.22 25.50
N SER A 9 -22.62 -9.44 24.28
CA SER A 9 -23.29 -10.69 23.92
C SER A 9 -22.25 -11.83 23.83
N ILE A 10 -22.71 -13.09 23.89
CA ILE A 10 -21.85 -14.27 23.70
C ILE A 10 -21.18 -14.24 22.33
N THR A 11 -21.82 -13.69 21.32
CA THR A 11 -21.29 -13.47 19.97
C THR A 11 -20.09 -12.51 19.97
N ASP A 12 -20.07 -11.53 20.86
CA ASP A 12 -18.95 -10.58 21.00
C ASP A 12 -17.74 -11.25 21.66
N LEU A 13 -17.94 -12.22 22.55
CA LEU A 13 -16.86 -12.98 23.17
C LEU A 13 -16.16 -13.90 22.16
N ASP A 14 -16.91 -14.58 21.27
CA ASP A 14 -16.33 -15.41 20.21
C ASP A 14 -15.52 -14.58 19.23
N SER A 15 -16.00 -13.38 18.85
CA SER A 15 -15.26 -12.48 17.98
C SER A 15 -13.96 -11.94 18.61
N VAL A 16 -13.95 -11.69 19.93
CA VAL A 16 -12.75 -11.28 20.67
C VAL A 16 -11.75 -12.42 20.79
N MET A 17 -12.22 -13.65 21.03
CA MET A 17 -11.35 -14.83 21.08
C MET A 17 -10.76 -15.14 19.70
N ASP A 18 -11.55 -15.10 18.64
CA ASP A 18 -11.09 -15.27 17.26
C ASP A 18 -10.05 -14.21 16.84
N SER A 19 -10.24 -12.97 17.27
CA SER A 19 -9.28 -11.88 17.04
C SER A 19 -7.95 -12.09 17.79
N ALA A 20 -8.00 -12.65 19.01
CA ALA A 20 -6.82 -12.85 19.84
C ALA A 20 -6.00 -14.09 19.45
N TYR A 21 -6.68 -15.19 19.13
CA TYR A 21 -6.07 -16.50 18.88
C TYR A 21 -6.12 -16.97 17.44
N GLY A 22 -6.90 -16.31 16.61
CA GLY A 22 -7.18 -16.67 15.23
C GLY A 22 -8.39 -17.61 15.11
N ALA A 23 -9.21 -17.38 14.07
CA ALA A 23 -10.36 -18.21 13.78
C ALA A 23 -9.95 -19.49 13.04
N PRO A 24 -10.50 -20.67 13.41
CA PRO A 24 -10.24 -21.90 12.70
C PRO A 24 -10.81 -21.87 11.28
N THR A 25 -10.06 -22.42 10.34
CA THR A 25 -10.46 -22.57 8.94
C THR A 25 -10.82 -24.02 8.65
N TYR A 26 -11.47 -24.31 7.51
CA TYR A 26 -11.74 -25.70 7.06
C TYR A 26 -10.46 -26.51 6.89
N THR A 27 -9.31 -25.88 6.67
CA THR A 27 -8.00 -26.52 6.61
C THR A 27 -7.37 -26.77 7.98
N GLY A 28 -8.05 -26.41 9.08
CA GLY A 28 -7.56 -26.52 10.46
C GLY A 28 -6.50 -25.47 10.83
N LYS A 29 -6.24 -24.47 9.96
CA LYS A 29 -5.30 -23.39 10.25
C LYS A 29 -5.98 -22.29 11.04
N LEU A 30 -5.28 -21.75 12.05
CA LEU A 30 -5.73 -20.59 12.79
C LEU A 30 -5.26 -19.33 12.06
N VAL A 31 -6.22 -18.54 11.57
CA VAL A 31 -5.96 -17.29 10.86
C VAL A 31 -6.32 -16.11 11.76
N SER A 32 -5.33 -15.28 12.02
CA SER A 32 -5.43 -13.99 12.70
C SER A 32 -4.66 -12.94 11.88
N GLN A 33 -4.80 -11.67 12.22
CA GLN A 33 -4.04 -10.58 11.58
C GLN A 33 -2.52 -10.81 11.64
N THR A 34 -2.04 -11.40 12.73
CA THR A 34 -0.62 -11.71 12.90
C THR A 34 -0.18 -12.94 12.11
N THR A 35 -1.01 -14.01 12.09
CA THR A 35 -0.65 -15.24 11.36
C THR A 35 -0.80 -15.06 9.86
N ALA A 36 -1.76 -14.25 9.40
CA ALA A 36 -1.95 -13.91 8.00
C ALA A 36 -0.73 -13.22 7.39
N LEU A 37 -0.03 -12.37 8.15
CA LEU A 37 1.21 -11.71 7.70
C LEU A 37 2.38 -12.69 7.44
N ARG A 38 2.29 -13.93 7.88
CA ARG A 38 3.27 -14.97 7.54
C ARG A 38 3.07 -15.53 6.13
N VAL A 39 1.93 -15.26 5.51
CA VAL A 39 1.68 -15.60 4.11
C VAL A 39 2.32 -14.52 3.24
N SER A 40 3.29 -14.93 2.40
CA SER A 40 4.11 -14.00 1.60
C SER A 40 3.27 -13.08 0.71
N ALA A 41 2.21 -13.60 0.09
CA ALA A 41 1.31 -12.81 -0.76
C ALA A 41 0.54 -11.75 0.03
N VAL A 42 0.08 -12.07 1.25
CA VAL A 42 -0.59 -11.11 2.15
C VAL A 42 0.39 -10.00 2.56
N TRP A 43 1.59 -10.39 3.00
CA TRP A 43 2.64 -9.43 3.34
C TRP A 43 2.96 -8.51 2.18
N ALA A 44 3.18 -9.07 0.98
CA ALA A 44 3.55 -8.32 -0.22
C ALA A 44 2.45 -7.33 -0.64
N CYS A 45 1.18 -7.73 -0.60
CA CYS A 45 0.06 -6.84 -0.92
C CYS A 45 -0.06 -5.69 0.08
N ILE A 46 -0.02 -5.99 1.38
CA ILE A 46 -0.17 -4.98 2.44
C ILE A 46 1.01 -4.01 2.42
N SER A 47 2.25 -4.52 2.32
CA SER A 47 3.43 -3.66 2.26
C SER A 47 3.43 -2.77 1.02
N ALA A 48 3.09 -3.31 -0.17
CA ALA A 48 3.02 -2.51 -1.39
C ALA A 48 2.03 -1.34 -1.27
N ILE A 49 0.82 -1.58 -0.77
CA ILE A 49 -0.19 -0.51 -0.60
C ILE A 49 0.23 0.48 0.48
N ALA A 50 0.70 -0.01 1.63
CA ALA A 50 1.07 0.83 2.76
C ALA A 50 2.28 1.71 2.44
N ASP A 51 3.31 1.17 1.77
CA ASP A 51 4.50 1.90 1.38
C ASP A 51 4.18 2.93 0.28
N ASP A 52 3.40 2.53 -0.73
CA ASP A 52 3.02 3.43 -1.82
C ASP A 52 2.17 4.61 -1.33
N LEU A 53 1.21 4.41 -0.43
CA LEU A 53 0.43 5.50 0.15
C LEU A 53 1.24 6.33 1.15
N ALA A 54 2.11 5.71 1.94
CA ALA A 54 2.92 6.44 2.91
C ALA A 54 3.96 7.35 2.27
N ARG A 55 4.52 6.97 1.12
CA ARG A 55 5.50 7.80 0.39
C ARG A 55 4.87 8.98 -0.32
N LEU A 56 3.55 8.95 -0.62
CA LEU A 56 2.89 10.08 -1.25
C LEU A 56 2.86 11.27 -0.29
N PRO A 57 3.28 12.47 -0.72
CA PRO A 57 3.10 13.67 0.07
C PRO A 57 1.62 13.90 0.37
N LEU A 58 1.28 14.16 1.63
CA LEU A 58 -0.08 14.48 2.07
C LEU A 58 -0.15 15.96 2.44
N GLU A 59 -0.41 16.76 1.43
CA GLU A 59 -0.28 18.21 1.47
C GLU A 59 -1.58 18.90 1.94
N THR A 60 -1.42 19.95 2.74
CA THR A 60 -2.52 20.81 3.19
C THR A 60 -2.63 22.02 2.25
N PHE A 61 -3.83 22.30 1.80
CA PHE A 61 -4.12 23.41 0.86
C PHE A 61 -5.16 24.37 1.42
N ARG A 62 -5.06 25.64 0.99
CA ARG A 62 -6.06 26.67 1.25
C ARG A 62 -6.77 27.05 -0.05
N ARG A 63 -8.09 27.26 0.03
CA ARG A 63 -8.91 27.75 -1.08
C ARG A 63 -8.91 29.28 -1.02
N ASP A 64 -7.87 29.90 -1.58
CA ASP A 64 -7.75 31.35 -1.68
C ASP A 64 -7.26 31.69 -3.08
N ASN A 65 -8.13 32.29 -3.92
CA ASN A 65 -7.86 32.58 -5.33
C ASN A 65 -7.22 31.40 -6.10
N GLY A 66 -7.74 30.20 -5.87
CA GLY A 66 -7.23 28.94 -6.41
C GLY A 66 -6.82 27.96 -5.32
N ARG A 67 -5.83 27.13 -5.62
CA ARG A 67 -5.29 26.11 -4.72
C ARG A 67 -3.88 26.51 -4.30
N GLN A 68 -3.70 26.92 -3.05
CA GLN A 68 -2.41 27.32 -2.51
C GLN A 68 -1.98 26.36 -1.39
N LYS A 69 -0.70 25.98 -1.35
CA LYS A 69 -0.13 25.17 -0.26
C LYS A 69 -0.17 25.97 1.04
N ALA A 70 -0.75 25.41 2.09
CA ALA A 70 -0.88 26.04 3.41
C ALA A 70 0.22 25.53 4.35
N GLN A 71 1.47 25.89 4.06
CA GLN A 71 2.65 25.47 4.83
C GLN A 71 2.66 26.05 6.26
N ASP A 72 1.94 27.15 6.48
CA ASP A 72 1.75 27.80 7.78
C ASP A 72 0.68 27.11 8.66
N HIS A 73 -0.06 26.15 8.10
CA HIS A 73 -1.12 25.46 8.85
C HIS A 73 -0.54 24.38 9.76
N TYR A 74 -1.07 24.23 10.98
CA TYR A 74 -0.57 23.29 11.99
C TYR A 74 -0.56 21.83 11.51
N LEU A 75 -1.48 21.43 10.62
CA LEU A 75 -1.51 20.09 10.05
C LEU A 75 -0.40 19.83 9.04
N TRP A 76 0.21 20.85 8.42
CA TRP A 76 1.28 20.66 7.45
C TRP A 76 2.41 19.81 8.01
N ASN A 77 3.00 20.24 9.12
CA ASN A 77 4.11 19.53 9.75
C ASN A 77 3.71 18.13 10.23
N LEU A 78 2.49 17.97 10.77
CA LEU A 78 2.01 16.69 11.29
C LEU A 78 1.76 15.64 10.18
N LEU A 79 1.35 16.09 9.01
CA LEU A 79 1.04 15.20 7.88
C LEU A 79 2.23 14.98 6.95
N GLU A 80 3.20 15.90 6.90
CA GLU A 80 4.33 15.83 5.98
C GLU A 80 5.63 15.40 6.64
N LEU A 81 5.93 15.87 7.84
CA LEU A 81 7.22 15.65 8.50
C LEU A 81 7.12 14.70 9.70
N GLU A 82 6.46 15.11 10.76
CA GLU A 82 6.45 14.42 12.07
C GLU A 82 5.04 14.34 12.61
N ALA A 83 4.48 13.14 12.65
CA ALA A 83 3.14 12.93 13.21
C ALA A 83 3.09 13.12 14.73
N ASN A 84 4.17 12.81 15.44
CA ASN A 84 4.35 12.99 16.87
C ASN A 84 5.84 12.89 17.23
N ALA A 85 6.18 13.12 18.51
CA ALA A 85 7.56 13.10 18.99
C ALA A 85 8.31 11.76 18.83
N GLN A 86 7.63 10.66 18.43
CA GLN A 86 8.22 9.33 18.29
C GLN A 86 8.14 8.80 16.85
N MET A 87 7.40 9.48 15.96
CA MET A 87 7.03 8.90 14.67
C MET A 87 6.98 9.95 13.56
N THR A 88 7.70 9.67 12.47
CA THR A 88 7.60 10.46 11.25
C THR A 88 6.22 10.33 10.62
N ALA A 89 5.79 11.32 9.83
CA ALA A 89 4.53 11.28 9.09
C ALA A 89 4.44 10.06 8.15
N PHE A 90 5.56 9.68 7.50
CA PHE A 90 5.63 8.45 6.69
C PHE A 90 5.25 7.20 7.50
N ARG A 91 5.89 7.00 8.66
CA ARG A 91 5.65 5.84 9.52
C ARG A 91 4.23 5.82 10.07
N PHE A 92 3.69 6.97 10.41
CA PHE A 92 2.30 7.10 10.85
C PHE A 92 1.33 6.66 9.74
N ARG A 93 1.47 7.20 8.52
CA ARG A 93 0.62 6.82 7.38
C ARG A 93 0.74 5.33 7.05
N GLN A 94 1.97 4.80 6.97
CA GLN A 94 2.23 3.38 6.72
C GLN A 94 1.50 2.50 7.74
N LEU A 95 1.60 2.83 9.03
CA LEU A 95 0.97 2.07 10.11
C LEU A 95 -0.56 2.13 10.04
N MET A 96 -1.13 3.33 9.82
CA MET A 96 -2.57 3.51 9.70
C MET A 96 -3.15 2.73 8.52
N VAL A 97 -2.51 2.78 7.35
CA VAL A 97 -2.91 2.01 6.18
C VAL A 97 -2.80 0.50 6.45
N THR A 98 -1.69 0.06 7.03
CA THR A 98 -1.49 -1.35 7.41
C THR A 98 -2.63 -1.85 8.30
N TRP A 99 -3.07 -1.05 9.26
CA TRP A 99 -4.17 -1.43 10.16
C TRP A 99 -5.52 -1.48 9.46
N VAL A 100 -5.81 -0.56 8.56
CA VAL A 100 -7.02 -0.65 7.71
C VAL A 100 -7.02 -1.94 6.90
N LEU A 101 -5.89 -2.32 6.31
CA LEU A 101 -5.77 -3.52 5.49
C LEU A 101 -5.82 -4.83 6.30
N LEU A 102 -5.49 -4.79 7.60
CA LEU A 102 -5.55 -5.95 8.50
C LEU A 102 -6.87 -6.05 9.25
N TRP A 103 -7.28 -4.98 9.94
CA TRP A 103 -8.44 -4.95 10.83
C TRP A 103 -9.67 -4.28 10.22
N GLY A 104 -9.54 -3.69 9.02
CA GLY A 104 -10.61 -2.89 8.43
C GLY A 104 -10.77 -1.51 9.06
N ASN A 105 -10.06 -1.22 10.15
CA ASN A 105 -10.16 0.02 10.91
C ASN A 105 -8.77 0.47 11.38
N ALA A 106 -8.54 1.77 11.44
CA ALA A 106 -7.37 2.34 12.10
C ALA A 106 -7.76 3.61 12.86
N TYR A 107 -7.14 3.82 14.01
CA TYR A 107 -7.48 4.90 14.92
C TYR A 107 -6.24 5.69 15.31
N ALA A 108 -6.39 7.02 15.42
CA ALA A 108 -5.36 7.88 16.00
C ALA A 108 -5.99 8.96 16.86
N GLU A 109 -5.48 9.13 18.07
CA GLU A 109 -5.83 10.24 18.96
C GLU A 109 -5.21 11.54 18.46
N LEU A 110 -5.99 12.61 18.47
CA LEU A 110 -5.56 13.97 18.21
C LEU A 110 -5.15 14.61 19.55
N GLU A 111 -3.83 14.72 19.76
CA GLU A 111 -3.29 15.45 20.91
C GLU A 111 -3.47 16.95 20.67
N MET A 112 -4.12 17.64 21.60
CA MET A 112 -4.39 19.08 21.50
C MET A 112 -3.68 19.84 22.61
N ASN A 113 -3.14 21.01 22.26
CA ASN A 113 -2.61 21.95 23.25
C ASN A 113 -3.74 22.71 23.93
N GLY A 114 -3.37 23.55 24.92
CA GLY A 114 -4.34 24.38 25.70
C GLY A 114 -5.11 25.40 24.85
N ARG A 115 -4.75 25.62 23.59
CA ARG A 115 -5.43 26.49 22.63
C ARG A 115 -6.35 25.73 21.68
N GLY A 116 -6.47 24.39 21.83
CA GLY A 116 -7.28 23.54 20.95
C GLY A 116 -6.62 23.23 19.61
N GLN A 117 -5.33 23.52 19.41
CA GLN A 117 -4.60 23.17 18.19
C GLN A 117 -4.04 21.75 18.34
N ILE A 118 -4.09 20.97 17.27
CA ILE A 118 -3.53 19.63 17.22
C ILE A 118 -2.01 19.75 17.15
N VAL A 119 -1.32 19.06 18.08
CA VAL A 119 0.13 19.05 18.20
C VAL A 119 0.75 17.65 18.01
N GLY A 120 -0.07 16.62 17.92
CA GLY A 120 0.38 15.25 17.69
C GLY A 120 -0.73 14.31 17.27
N LEU A 121 -0.36 13.29 16.48
CA LEU A 121 -1.22 12.21 16.01
C LEU A 121 -0.70 10.90 16.61
N TRP A 122 -1.45 10.31 17.55
CA TRP A 122 -1.05 9.12 18.27
C TRP A 122 -1.85 7.91 17.84
N PRO A 123 -1.24 6.95 17.12
CA PRO A 123 -1.96 5.79 16.61
C PRO A 123 -2.34 4.82 17.74
N TRP A 124 -3.57 4.32 17.71
CA TRP A 124 -4.10 3.33 18.64
C TRP A 124 -4.29 1.98 17.95
N ARG A 125 -3.77 0.92 18.54
CA ARG A 125 -3.97 -0.43 18.01
C ARG A 125 -5.45 -0.77 17.92
N PRO A 126 -5.96 -1.21 16.75
CA PRO A 126 -7.39 -1.43 16.54
C PRO A 126 -8.02 -2.47 17.47
N ASP A 127 -7.27 -3.53 17.81
CA ASP A 127 -7.69 -4.58 18.76
C ASP A 127 -7.87 -4.09 20.21
N ARG A 128 -7.50 -2.85 20.50
CA ARG A 128 -7.59 -2.22 21.83
C ARG A 128 -8.53 -1.02 21.87
N VAL A 129 -9.31 -0.82 20.81
CA VAL A 129 -10.22 0.32 20.73
C VAL A 129 -11.66 -0.17 20.85
N ASP A 130 -12.37 0.39 21.83
CA ASP A 130 -13.83 0.24 21.91
C ASP A 130 -14.47 1.43 21.17
N VAL A 131 -15.43 1.13 20.31
CA VAL A 131 -16.24 2.13 19.59
C VAL A 131 -17.66 2.04 20.10
N TRP A 132 -18.27 3.17 20.41
CA TRP A 132 -19.63 3.25 20.87
C TRP A 132 -20.42 4.32 20.10
N LEU A 133 -21.55 3.93 19.56
CA LEU A 133 -22.51 4.82 18.92
C LEU A 133 -23.57 5.18 19.95
N SER A 134 -23.68 6.48 20.28
CA SER A 134 -24.69 6.96 21.21
C SER A 134 -26.08 7.02 20.57
N GLY A 135 -27.13 7.14 21.37
CA GLY A 135 -28.53 7.18 20.88
C GLY A 135 -28.86 8.40 20.01
N ASP A 136 -28.05 9.45 20.07
CA ASP A 136 -28.10 10.66 19.22
C ASP A 136 -27.20 10.57 17.97
N GLY A 137 -26.62 9.38 17.70
CA GLY A 137 -25.82 9.12 16.51
C GLY A 137 -24.37 9.61 16.58
N GLN A 138 -23.89 9.99 17.76
CA GLN A 138 -22.48 10.40 17.93
C GLN A 138 -21.59 9.21 18.22
N LEU A 139 -20.39 9.17 17.60
CA LEU A 139 -19.39 8.16 17.83
C LEU A 139 -18.42 8.58 18.95
N PHE A 140 -18.17 7.64 19.85
CA PHE A 140 -17.20 7.76 20.93
C PHE A 140 -16.23 6.60 20.85
N TYR A 141 -14.95 6.88 21.24
CA TYR A 141 -13.85 5.94 21.16
C TYR A 141 -13.16 5.85 22.51
N ARG A 142 -12.69 4.67 22.85
CA ARG A 142 -11.96 4.43 24.08
C ARG A 142 -10.80 3.47 23.83
N TYR A 143 -9.59 3.89 24.20
CA TYR A 143 -8.41 3.06 24.10
C TYR A 143 -8.13 2.31 25.42
N LYS A 144 -7.88 1.00 25.31
CA LYS A 144 -7.46 0.16 26.45
C LYS A 144 -5.94 0.19 26.54
N ARG A 145 -5.44 0.84 27.59
CA ARG A 145 -4.00 0.91 27.89
C ARG A 145 -3.49 -0.42 28.48
N ASN A 146 -2.22 -0.48 28.86
CA ASN A 146 -1.58 -1.67 29.42
C ASN A 146 -2.43 -2.31 30.53
N GLY A 147 -2.57 -3.67 30.49
CA GLY A 147 -3.39 -4.40 31.44
C GLY A 147 -4.92 -4.28 31.23
N ASN A 148 -5.34 -3.94 30.02
CA ASN A 148 -6.76 -3.83 29.66
C ASN A 148 -7.55 -2.75 30.43
N GLN A 149 -6.83 -1.77 31.03
CA GLN A 149 -7.46 -0.65 31.71
C GLN A 149 -8.06 0.32 30.68
N PRO A 150 -9.39 0.56 30.72
CA PRO A 150 -10.03 1.47 29.78
C PRO A 150 -9.65 2.93 30.11
N GLY A 151 -9.22 3.65 29.08
CA GLY A 151 -9.05 5.10 29.14
C GLY A 151 -10.41 5.85 29.14
N PRO A 152 -10.41 7.17 29.08
CA PRO A 152 -11.61 7.97 28.93
C PRO A 152 -12.24 7.76 27.53
N TRP A 153 -13.56 7.98 27.46
CA TRP A 153 -14.23 8.10 26.18
C TRP A 153 -13.93 9.43 25.52
N LEU A 154 -13.46 9.39 24.26
CA LEU A 154 -13.21 10.55 23.43
C LEU A 154 -14.26 10.63 22.31
N SER A 155 -14.69 11.86 21.98
CA SER A 155 -15.58 12.09 20.83
C SER A 155 -14.83 11.91 19.50
N HIS A 156 -15.58 11.81 18.42
CA HIS A 156 -15.03 11.72 17.06
C HIS A 156 -14.14 12.93 16.67
N GLU A 157 -14.29 14.08 17.28
CA GLU A 157 -13.43 15.25 17.06
C GLU A 157 -12.02 15.12 17.67
N ARG A 158 -11.80 14.08 18.47
CA ARG A 158 -10.54 13.79 19.14
C ARG A 158 -9.85 12.54 18.58
N VAL A 159 -10.48 11.85 17.62
CA VAL A 159 -9.97 10.58 17.08
C VAL A 159 -10.18 10.55 15.59
N ILE A 160 -9.09 10.37 14.84
CA ILE A 160 -9.17 10.00 13.43
C ILE A 160 -9.55 8.52 13.39
N HIS A 161 -10.63 8.18 12.69
CA HIS A 161 -11.04 6.81 12.44
C HIS A 161 -11.05 6.52 10.94
N LEU A 162 -9.99 5.87 10.45
CA LEU A 162 -9.93 5.40 9.06
C LEU A 162 -10.69 4.08 8.97
N ARG A 163 -11.73 4.05 8.15
CA ARG A 163 -12.62 2.89 7.95
C ARG A 163 -12.37 2.28 6.58
N GLY A 164 -12.24 0.95 6.53
CA GLY A 164 -12.26 0.19 5.29
C GLY A 164 -13.68 0.00 4.78
N LEU A 165 -13.88 -1.02 3.93
CA LEU A 165 -15.21 -1.43 3.48
C LEU A 165 -16.02 -1.88 4.69
N GLY A 166 -17.18 -1.29 4.90
CA GLY A 166 -18.13 -1.61 5.98
C GLY A 166 -19.54 -1.78 5.45
N VAL A 167 -20.44 -2.30 6.29
CA VAL A 167 -21.85 -2.51 5.97
C VAL A 167 -22.79 -1.62 6.78
N ASP A 168 -22.33 -1.06 7.90
CA ASP A 168 -23.12 -0.27 8.83
C ASP A 168 -22.72 1.23 8.83
N GLY A 169 -21.67 1.60 8.12
CA GLY A 169 -21.10 2.96 8.10
C GLY A 169 -20.37 3.35 9.39
N VAL A 170 -20.31 2.48 10.39
CA VAL A 170 -19.64 2.73 11.69
C VAL A 170 -18.30 2.04 11.74
N MET A 171 -18.26 0.76 11.35
CA MET A 171 -17.07 -0.07 11.39
C MET A 171 -16.70 -0.63 10.01
N GLY A 172 -15.42 -0.65 9.70
CA GLY A 172 -14.89 -1.37 8.56
C GLY A 172 -14.72 -2.86 8.87
N LEU A 173 -14.99 -3.72 7.89
CA LEU A 173 -14.79 -5.15 7.98
C LEU A 173 -13.30 -5.50 7.82
N SER A 174 -12.80 -6.41 8.65
CA SER A 174 -11.43 -6.93 8.52
C SER A 174 -11.30 -7.77 7.24
N PRO A 175 -10.43 -7.40 6.27
CA PRO A 175 -10.20 -8.23 5.09
C PRO A 175 -9.69 -9.62 5.45
N ILE A 176 -8.88 -9.74 6.52
CA ILE A 176 -8.37 -11.02 7.00
C ILE A 176 -9.50 -11.94 7.47
N ASP A 177 -10.43 -11.41 8.28
CA ASP A 177 -11.52 -12.21 8.85
C ASP A 177 -12.53 -12.61 7.76
N GLN A 178 -12.81 -11.72 6.80
CA GLN A 178 -13.70 -12.01 5.67
C GLN A 178 -13.13 -13.10 4.75
N HIS A 179 -11.81 -13.13 4.56
CA HIS A 179 -11.14 -14.04 3.63
C HIS A 179 -10.27 -15.09 4.34
N LYS A 180 -10.58 -15.41 5.61
CA LYS A 180 -9.83 -16.37 6.41
C LYS A 180 -9.69 -17.75 5.76
N GLN A 181 -10.68 -18.20 4.99
CA GLN A 181 -10.63 -19.49 4.30
C GLN A 181 -9.56 -19.53 3.19
N THR A 182 -9.49 -18.49 2.37
CA THR A 182 -8.47 -18.34 1.31
C THR A 182 -7.06 -18.27 1.91
N ILE A 183 -6.89 -17.46 2.96
CA ILE A 183 -5.61 -17.32 3.65
C ILE A 183 -5.20 -18.64 4.32
N GLY A 184 -6.15 -19.32 4.99
CA GLY A 184 -5.93 -20.63 5.60
C GLY A 184 -5.58 -21.71 4.60
N LEU A 185 -6.17 -21.69 3.40
CA LEU A 185 -5.80 -22.57 2.29
C LEU A 185 -4.35 -22.33 1.86
N SER A 186 -3.95 -21.07 1.66
CA SER A 186 -2.57 -20.72 1.30
C SER A 186 -1.56 -21.19 2.35
N MET A 187 -1.89 -21.04 3.65
CA MET A 187 -1.05 -21.55 4.74
C MET A 187 -0.94 -23.09 4.70
N ALA A 188 -2.05 -23.78 4.45
CA ALA A 188 -2.08 -25.25 4.39
C ALA A 188 -1.29 -25.78 3.19
N VAL A 189 -1.42 -25.14 2.02
CA VAL A 189 -0.66 -25.48 0.80
C VAL A 189 0.84 -25.29 1.05
N THR A 190 1.25 -24.18 1.63
CA THR A 190 2.65 -23.91 1.96
C THR A 190 3.22 -24.94 2.95
N GLU A 191 2.44 -25.30 3.99
CA GLU A 191 2.87 -26.34 4.95
C GLU A 191 2.94 -27.71 4.31
N HIS A 192 1.97 -28.07 3.46
CA HIS A 192 1.99 -29.33 2.73
C HIS A 192 3.26 -29.44 1.88
N GLY A 193 3.59 -28.40 1.10
CA GLY A 193 4.82 -28.36 0.32
C GLY A 193 6.08 -28.46 1.18
N SER A 194 6.13 -27.72 2.28
CA SER A 194 7.26 -27.77 3.20
C SER A 194 7.48 -29.16 3.79
N ARG A 195 6.40 -29.85 4.17
CA ARG A 195 6.48 -31.24 4.67
C ARG A 195 6.86 -32.23 3.57
N PHE A 196 6.29 -32.05 2.38
CA PHE A 196 6.61 -32.90 1.21
C PHE A 196 8.08 -32.81 0.85
N PHE A 197 8.62 -31.62 0.69
CA PHE A 197 10.05 -31.42 0.41
C PHE A 197 10.95 -31.79 1.60
N GLY A 198 10.52 -31.49 2.83
CA GLY A 198 11.24 -31.84 4.05
C GLY A 198 11.38 -33.36 4.25
N ASN A 199 10.41 -34.15 3.78
CA ASN A 199 10.46 -35.61 3.79
C ASN A 199 11.20 -36.21 2.57
N GLY A 200 11.92 -35.38 1.80
CA GLY A 200 12.75 -35.83 0.68
C GLY A 200 12.03 -35.92 -0.65
N ALA A 201 10.86 -35.27 -0.81
CA ALA A 201 10.06 -35.20 -2.03
C ALA A 201 9.82 -36.59 -2.70
N ARG A 202 9.78 -37.61 -1.89
CA ARG A 202 9.60 -38.99 -2.39
C ARG A 202 8.12 -39.28 -2.54
N PRO A 203 7.71 -39.88 -3.67
CA PRO A 203 6.40 -40.49 -3.76
C PRO A 203 6.24 -41.57 -2.69
N LEU A 204 5.04 -41.63 -2.11
CA LEU A 204 4.67 -42.71 -1.23
C LEU A 204 4.84 -44.00 -2.01
N GLY A 205 5.87 -44.77 -1.67
CA GLY A 205 6.13 -46.09 -2.25
C GLY A 205 5.80 -47.18 -1.24
N VAL A 206 5.49 -48.32 -1.75
CA VAL A 206 5.28 -49.53 -0.95
C VAL A 206 6.51 -50.42 -1.11
N LEU A 207 7.11 -50.82 0.01
CA LEU A 207 8.11 -51.88 0.03
C LEU A 207 7.38 -53.22 0.15
N GLU A 208 7.43 -53.99 -0.94
CA GLU A 208 6.84 -55.31 -1.02
C GLU A 208 7.91 -56.38 -0.66
N TYR A 209 7.58 -57.27 0.26
CA TYR A 209 8.39 -58.42 0.61
C TYR A 209 7.62 -59.72 0.35
N PRO A 210 8.19 -60.71 -0.34
CA PRO A 210 7.45 -61.88 -0.77
C PRO A 210 7.11 -62.87 0.37
N GLY A 211 7.50 -62.58 1.63
CA GLY A 211 7.26 -63.41 2.79
C GLY A 211 6.68 -62.65 3.97
N LYS A 212 6.66 -63.25 5.16
CA LYS A 212 6.33 -62.58 6.42
C LYS A 212 7.60 -62.14 7.13
N LEU A 213 7.71 -60.84 7.39
CA LEU A 213 8.77 -60.28 8.23
C LEU A 213 8.37 -60.44 9.70
N GLY A 214 9.28 -60.95 10.55
CA GLY A 214 9.08 -60.90 12.00
C GLY A 214 9.21 -59.49 12.54
N ASP A 215 8.57 -59.18 13.67
CA ASP A 215 8.47 -57.83 14.24
C ASP A 215 9.83 -57.11 14.35
N LYS A 216 10.87 -57.84 14.82
CA LYS A 216 12.24 -57.27 14.91
C LYS A 216 12.89 -56.97 13.56
N ALA A 217 12.55 -57.74 12.51
CA ALA A 217 13.05 -57.47 11.17
C ALA A 217 12.33 -56.30 10.54
N LEU A 218 11.02 -56.15 10.77
CA LEU A 218 10.21 -55.03 10.35
C LEU A 218 10.69 -53.72 10.97
N ASP A 219 10.99 -53.71 12.26
CA ASP A 219 11.49 -52.53 12.96
C ASP A 219 12.88 -52.09 12.48
N ARG A 220 13.77 -53.05 12.23
CA ARG A 220 15.09 -52.79 11.63
C ARG A 220 14.97 -52.21 10.23
N LEU A 221 14.10 -52.80 9.39
CA LEU A 221 13.86 -52.31 8.03
C LEU A 221 13.32 -50.88 8.03
N LYS A 222 12.35 -50.59 8.91
CA LYS A 222 11.83 -49.22 9.06
C LYS A 222 12.91 -48.24 9.51
N ALA A 223 13.73 -48.61 10.50
CA ALA A 223 14.78 -47.75 11.04
C ALA A 223 15.89 -47.50 9.99
N SER A 224 16.34 -48.53 9.30
CA SER A 224 17.33 -48.43 8.22
C SER A 224 16.81 -47.59 7.06
N TRP A 225 15.58 -47.85 6.61
CA TRP A 225 14.96 -47.10 5.54
C TRP A 225 14.81 -45.60 5.86
N MET A 226 14.33 -45.29 7.08
CA MET A 226 14.21 -43.89 7.53
C MET A 226 15.56 -43.20 7.70
N GLY A 227 16.58 -43.94 8.20
CA GLY A 227 17.94 -43.40 8.38
C GLY A 227 18.65 -43.12 7.07
N GLU A 228 18.52 -44.00 6.08
CA GLU A 228 19.23 -43.88 4.80
C GLU A 228 18.49 -42.98 3.80
N HIS A 229 17.18 -42.91 3.88
CA HIS A 229 16.32 -42.30 2.87
C HIS A 229 15.39 -41.22 3.43
N GLY A 230 15.35 -40.96 4.72
CA GLY A 230 14.58 -39.89 5.34
C GLY A 230 15.29 -38.55 5.27
N GLY A 231 14.53 -37.45 5.08
CA GLY A 231 15.04 -36.08 5.10
C GLY A 231 15.60 -35.54 3.78
N LEU A 232 15.68 -34.22 3.67
CA LEU A 232 16.10 -33.50 2.46
C LEU A 232 17.55 -33.84 2.04
N ALA A 233 18.42 -34.07 2.98
CA ALA A 233 19.83 -34.40 2.76
C ALA A 233 20.05 -35.77 2.06
N ASN A 234 19.06 -36.67 2.12
CA ASN A 234 19.14 -38.02 1.57
C ASN A 234 18.27 -38.25 0.34
N SER A 235 17.69 -37.18 -0.23
CA SER A 235 16.66 -37.24 -1.26
C SER A 235 17.11 -37.85 -2.62
N HIS A 236 18.42 -38.00 -2.86
CA HIS A 236 18.97 -38.53 -4.12
C HIS A 236 19.82 -39.79 -3.94
N ARG A 237 19.74 -40.46 -2.81
CA ARG A 237 20.50 -41.71 -2.57
C ARG A 237 19.86 -42.90 -3.27
N VAL A 238 20.68 -43.72 -3.88
CA VAL A 238 20.27 -44.97 -4.49
C VAL A 238 19.89 -45.97 -3.39
N ALA A 239 18.67 -46.54 -3.48
CA ALA A 239 18.23 -47.58 -2.58
C ALA A 239 18.70 -48.96 -3.09
N ILE A 240 19.41 -49.69 -2.24
CA ILE A 240 19.76 -51.09 -2.50
C ILE A 240 18.73 -51.95 -1.78
N LEU A 241 17.98 -52.74 -2.54
CA LEU A 241 16.95 -53.64 -2.00
C LEU A 241 17.50 -55.08 -1.95
N GLU A 242 17.54 -55.62 -0.75
CA GLU A 242 18.03 -57.01 -0.50
C GLU A 242 16.84 -57.97 -0.33
N GLU A 243 17.11 -59.27 -0.37
CA GLU A 243 16.17 -60.35 -0.03
C GLU A 243 14.84 -60.35 -0.83
N GLY A 244 14.87 -59.86 -2.07
CA GLY A 244 13.67 -59.85 -2.93
C GLY A 244 12.66 -58.74 -2.62
N LEU A 245 13.02 -57.74 -1.82
CA LEU A 245 12.24 -56.51 -1.64
C LEU A 245 12.04 -55.82 -2.96
N LYS A 246 10.81 -55.39 -3.25
CA LYS A 246 10.46 -54.55 -4.37
C LYS A 246 9.92 -53.21 -3.87
N TYR A 247 10.40 -52.12 -4.45
CA TYR A 247 9.84 -50.80 -4.23
C TYR A 247 8.90 -50.48 -5.39
N THR A 248 7.62 -50.32 -5.07
CA THR A 248 6.60 -49.91 -6.04
C THR A 248 6.19 -48.49 -5.72
N GLU A 249 6.47 -47.57 -6.65
CA GLU A 249 5.99 -46.18 -6.52
C GLU A 249 4.47 -46.17 -6.66
N VAL A 250 3.78 -45.71 -5.63
CA VAL A 250 2.36 -45.35 -5.70
C VAL A 250 2.30 -43.93 -6.30
N GLY A 251 2.19 -43.91 -7.61
CA GLY A 251 2.48 -42.75 -8.44
C GLY A 251 1.71 -41.45 -8.08
N MET A 252 2.44 -40.34 -8.02
CA MET A 252 1.92 -38.98 -7.83
C MET A 252 2.42 -38.00 -8.89
N ARG A 253 2.61 -38.39 -10.14
CA ARG A 253 3.06 -37.46 -11.21
C ARG A 253 2.05 -36.36 -11.57
N MET A 254 0.74 -36.53 -11.29
CA MET A 254 -0.28 -35.49 -11.51
C MET A 254 -0.40 -34.49 -10.36
N VAL A 255 0.05 -34.79 -9.16
CA VAL A 255 -0.12 -33.97 -7.96
C VAL A 255 0.82 -32.78 -7.92
N ASP A 256 2.01 -32.90 -8.52
CA ASP A 256 3.01 -31.81 -8.51
C ASP A 256 2.58 -30.62 -9.35
N ALA A 257 1.99 -30.85 -10.52
CA ALA A 257 1.47 -29.80 -11.38
C ALA A 257 0.26 -29.10 -10.72
N GLN A 258 -0.66 -29.88 -10.15
CA GLN A 258 -1.84 -29.36 -9.44
C GLN A 258 -1.44 -28.59 -8.16
N TYR A 259 -0.38 -28.98 -7.48
CA TYR A 259 0.14 -28.26 -6.32
C TYR A 259 0.64 -26.86 -6.71
N LEU A 260 1.45 -26.75 -7.78
CA LEU A 260 1.94 -25.47 -8.29
C LEU A 260 0.80 -24.57 -8.78
N ASP A 261 -0.19 -25.13 -9.47
CA ASP A 261 -1.37 -24.40 -9.90
C ASP A 261 -2.20 -23.88 -8.72
N THR A 262 -2.33 -24.70 -7.67
CA THR A 262 -3.03 -24.27 -6.44
C THR A 262 -2.26 -23.16 -5.72
N MET A 263 -0.93 -23.26 -5.63
CA MET A 263 -0.11 -22.17 -5.08
C MET A 263 -0.31 -20.86 -5.86
N ASN A 264 -0.21 -20.91 -7.18
CA ASN A 264 -0.40 -19.75 -8.04
C ASN A 264 -1.80 -19.16 -7.88
N PHE A 265 -2.83 -20.01 -7.86
CA PHE A 265 -4.21 -19.60 -7.62
C PHE A 265 -4.37 -18.88 -6.28
N THR A 266 -3.79 -19.38 -5.19
CA THR A 266 -3.89 -18.72 -3.87
C THR A 266 -3.21 -17.36 -3.85
N ILE A 267 -2.09 -17.18 -4.58
CA ILE A 267 -1.39 -15.89 -4.71
C ILE A 267 -2.27 -14.89 -5.47
N GLU A 268 -2.83 -15.30 -6.63
CA GLU A 268 -3.72 -14.46 -7.43
C GLU A 268 -5.00 -14.09 -6.67
N ASP A 269 -5.56 -15.01 -5.89
CA ASP A 269 -6.77 -14.76 -5.11
C ASP A 269 -6.52 -13.75 -3.98
N ILE A 270 -5.39 -13.87 -3.27
CA ILE A 270 -4.97 -12.88 -2.26
C ILE A 270 -4.71 -11.51 -2.91
N ALA A 271 -4.04 -11.47 -4.07
CA ALA A 271 -3.82 -10.24 -4.83
C ALA A 271 -5.15 -9.54 -5.21
N ARG A 272 -6.17 -10.33 -5.57
CA ARG A 272 -7.54 -9.86 -5.89
C ARG A 272 -8.25 -9.26 -4.67
N ILE A 273 -8.11 -9.86 -3.48
CA ILE A 273 -8.67 -9.35 -2.22
C ILE A 273 -8.20 -7.91 -1.97
N TYR A 274 -6.91 -7.65 -2.15
CA TYR A 274 -6.30 -6.34 -1.94
C TYR A 274 -6.30 -5.45 -3.19
N LYS A 275 -6.82 -5.92 -4.33
CA LYS A 275 -6.80 -5.20 -5.63
C LYS A 275 -5.39 -4.82 -6.08
N VAL A 276 -4.40 -5.64 -5.74
CA VAL A 276 -3.01 -5.43 -6.15
C VAL A 276 -2.74 -6.27 -7.40
N PRO A 277 -2.25 -5.69 -8.49
CA PRO A 277 -1.88 -6.46 -9.67
C PRO A 277 -0.78 -7.47 -9.35
N PRO A 278 -0.86 -8.72 -9.82
CA PRO A 278 0.09 -9.78 -9.47
C PRO A 278 1.56 -9.44 -9.75
N HIS A 279 1.85 -8.66 -10.80
CA HIS A 279 3.21 -8.25 -11.12
C HIS A 279 3.86 -7.38 -10.01
N ARG A 280 3.06 -6.60 -9.27
CA ARG A 280 3.55 -5.75 -8.16
C ARG A 280 4.03 -6.55 -6.95
N ILE A 281 3.55 -7.77 -6.80
CA ILE A 281 3.97 -8.71 -5.75
C ILE A 281 4.96 -9.77 -6.28
N GLY A 282 5.55 -9.55 -7.48
CA GLY A 282 6.54 -10.44 -8.07
C GLY A 282 5.98 -11.66 -8.79
N HIS A 283 4.67 -11.75 -9.03
CA HIS A 283 4.03 -12.84 -9.75
C HIS A 283 3.86 -12.50 -11.23
N LEU A 284 4.81 -12.95 -12.08
CA LEU A 284 4.95 -12.51 -13.47
C LEU A 284 4.45 -13.53 -14.52
N LEU A 285 3.75 -14.59 -14.15
CA LEU A 285 3.39 -15.71 -15.02
C LEU A 285 2.65 -15.31 -16.32
N ARG A 286 1.98 -14.16 -16.35
CA ARG A 286 1.21 -13.66 -17.51
C ARG A 286 1.51 -12.19 -17.83
N ALA A 287 2.64 -11.66 -17.37
CA ALA A 287 2.97 -10.26 -17.55
C ALA A 287 3.71 -10.03 -18.87
N THR A 288 3.22 -9.10 -19.71
CA THR A 288 3.93 -8.54 -20.87
C THR A 288 4.22 -7.06 -20.59
N ASN A 289 5.28 -6.49 -21.18
CA ASN A 289 5.71 -5.11 -20.89
C ASN A 289 4.58 -4.09 -21.09
N ASN A 290 3.80 -4.17 -22.16
CA ASN A 290 2.69 -3.25 -22.41
C ASN A 290 1.55 -3.37 -21.37
N ASN A 291 1.31 -4.58 -20.83
CA ASN A 291 0.29 -4.80 -19.81
C ASN A 291 0.73 -4.25 -18.44
N ILE A 292 2.02 -4.24 -18.14
CA ILE A 292 2.55 -3.78 -16.85
C ILE A 292 2.29 -2.29 -16.66
N GLU A 293 2.48 -1.45 -17.68
CA GLU A 293 2.22 -0.01 -17.60
C GLU A 293 0.74 0.29 -17.36
N HIS A 294 -0.15 -0.35 -18.13
CA HIS A 294 -1.60 -0.21 -17.94
C HIS A 294 -2.05 -0.69 -16.56
N GLN A 295 -1.57 -1.85 -16.12
CA GLN A 295 -1.86 -2.38 -14.79
C GLN A 295 -1.30 -1.50 -13.67
N GLY A 296 -0.18 -0.81 -13.90
CA GLY A 296 0.37 0.19 -12.99
C GLY A 296 -0.59 1.38 -12.80
N LEU A 297 -1.15 1.90 -13.88
CA LEU A 297 -2.17 2.97 -13.83
C LEU A 297 -3.47 2.49 -13.18
N GLU A 298 -3.93 1.28 -13.53
CA GLU A 298 -5.11 0.68 -12.91
C GLU A 298 -4.94 0.52 -11.39
N TYR A 299 -3.76 0.10 -10.93
CA TYR A 299 -3.44 0.01 -9.51
C TYR A 299 -3.58 1.36 -8.79
N VAL A 300 -3.05 2.43 -9.39
CA VAL A 300 -3.20 3.78 -8.84
C VAL A 300 -4.67 4.19 -8.81
N LEU A 301 -5.41 4.01 -9.90
CA LEU A 301 -6.78 4.48 -10.04
C LEU A 301 -7.79 3.69 -9.19
N TYR A 302 -7.65 2.35 -9.12
CA TYR A 302 -8.66 1.48 -8.52
C TYR A 302 -8.28 0.93 -7.13
N CYS A 303 -7.00 0.96 -6.78
CA CYS A 303 -6.54 0.53 -5.45
C CYS A 303 -6.15 1.71 -4.58
N LEU A 304 -5.18 2.53 -5.00
CA LEU A 304 -4.63 3.59 -4.16
C LEU A 304 -5.52 4.83 -4.05
N ALA A 305 -6.06 5.33 -5.16
CA ALA A 305 -6.83 6.57 -5.15
C ALA A 305 -8.10 6.52 -4.28
N PRO A 306 -8.90 5.44 -4.24
CA PRO A 306 -10.03 5.33 -3.33
C PRO A 306 -9.60 5.33 -1.85
N LEU A 307 -8.51 4.63 -1.51
CA LEU A 307 -7.97 4.60 -0.14
C LEU A 307 -7.42 5.96 0.26
N ALA A 308 -6.66 6.61 -0.61
CA ALA A 308 -6.15 7.97 -0.39
C ALA A 308 -7.29 8.96 -0.18
N LYS A 309 -8.33 8.89 -0.98
CA LYS A 309 -9.51 9.75 -0.86
C LYS A 309 -10.23 9.57 0.46
N ASN A 310 -10.37 8.32 0.91
CA ASN A 310 -10.94 8.01 2.21
C ASN A 310 -10.10 8.61 3.34
N ILE A 311 -8.76 8.42 3.31
CA ILE A 311 -7.83 8.98 4.29
C ILE A 311 -7.94 10.51 4.35
N GLU A 312 -7.93 11.19 3.19
CA GLU A 312 -8.08 12.64 3.09
C GLU A 312 -9.34 13.11 3.79
N GLN A 313 -10.49 12.50 3.45
CA GLN A 313 -11.78 12.91 3.98
C GLN A 313 -11.94 12.63 5.47
N GLU A 314 -11.45 11.48 5.97
CA GLU A 314 -11.53 11.16 7.39
C GLU A 314 -10.62 12.07 8.23
N ILE A 315 -9.44 12.43 7.72
CA ILE A 315 -8.58 13.41 8.39
C ILE A 315 -9.24 14.81 8.37
N GLU A 316 -9.76 15.25 7.21
CA GLU A 316 -10.50 16.52 7.11
C GLU A 316 -11.68 16.56 8.09
N PHE A 317 -12.41 15.45 8.20
CA PHE A 317 -13.58 15.35 9.07
C PHE A 317 -13.24 15.41 10.57
N SER A 318 -12.15 14.79 10.99
CA SER A 318 -11.78 14.72 12.39
C SER A 318 -10.86 15.87 12.84
N ALA A 319 -9.91 16.29 11.98
CA ALA A 319 -8.85 17.21 12.35
C ALA A 319 -9.12 18.68 12.01
N LEU A 320 -10.07 18.97 11.09
CA LEU A 320 -10.46 20.34 10.75
C LEU A 320 -11.78 20.70 11.43
N SER A 321 -11.84 21.88 11.99
CA SER A 321 -13.11 22.44 12.50
C SER A 321 -14.10 22.68 11.34
N PRO A 322 -15.42 22.73 11.59
CA PRO A 322 -16.42 23.00 10.54
C PRO A 322 -16.18 24.31 9.75
N ARG A 323 -15.55 25.30 10.37
CA ARG A 323 -15.17 26.56 9.72
C ARG A 323 -13.96 26.38 8.80
N GLU A 324 -12.95 25.65 9.26
CA GLU A 324 -11.73 25.40 8.50
C GLU A 324 -11.99 24.53 7.26
N ARG A 325 -12.91 23.53 7.32
CA ARG A 325 -13.26 22.65 6.19
C ARG A 325 -13.78 23.40 4.97
N SER A 326 -14.31 24.63 5.14
CA SER A 326 -14.74 25.47 4.00
C SER A 326 -13.57 26.07 3.23
N SER A 327 -12.44 26.32 3.90
CA SER A 327 -11.28 27.04 3.36
C SER A 327 -10.02 26.18 3.22
N VAL A 328 -9.89 25.11 4.02
CA VAL A 328 -8.71 24.23 4.05
C VAL A 328 -9.13 22.83 3.62
N PHE A 329 -8.25 22.15 2.89
CA PHE A 329 -8.43 20.75 2.48
C PHE A 329 -7.09 20.04 2.36
N ILE A 330 -7.11 18.71 2.39
CA ILE A 330 -5.94 17.85 2.38
C ILE A 330 -5.98 16.98 1.13
N ARG A 331 -4.84 16.80 0.45
CA ARG A 331 -4.73 15.96 -0.75
C ARG A 331 -3.41 15.22 -0.81
N HIS A 332 -3.48 13.97 -1.24
CA HIS A 332 -2.30 13.24 -1.66
C HIS A 332 -1.81 13.74 -3.01
N ASN A 333 -0.50 13.82 -3.15
CA ASN A 333 0.14 14.13 -4.42
C ASN A 333 0.57 12.82 -5.11
N PHE A 334 -0.20 12.41 -6.13
CA PHE A 334 0.06 11.18 -6.87
C PHE A 334 1.11 11.32 -7.98
N ARG A 335 1.65 12.52 -8.18
CA ARG A 335 2.53 12.78 -9.33
C ARG A 335 3.71 11.84 -9.38
N ASP A 336 4.32 11.52 -8.25
CA ASP A 336 5.48 10.61 -8.18
C ASP A 336 5.18 9.16 -8.57
N LEU A 337 3.95 8.71 -8.39
CA LEU A 337 3.51 7.36 -8.80
C LEU A 337 3.13 7.29 -10.28
N ILE A 338 2.65 8.40 -10.85
CA ILE A 338 2.19 8.50 -12.24
C ILE A 338 3.35 8.93 -13.14
N ARG A 339 4.47 9.39 -12.56
CA ARG A 339 5.69 9.69 -13.32
C ARG A 339 6.13 8.44 -14.06
N GLY A 340 5.66 8.34 -15.30
CA GLY A 340 6.10 7.33 -16.25
C GLY A 340 7.58 7.53 -16.60
N ASP A 341 8.03 6.83 -17.61
CA ASP A 341 9.33 6.99 -18.25
C ASP A 341 9.72 8.48 -18.38
N MET A 342 10.99 8.79 -18.21
CA MET A 342 11.56 10.15 -18.35
C MET A 342 11.11 10.83 -19.65
N LYS A 343 10.84 10.07 -20.70
CA LYS A 343 10.31 10.56 -21.98
C LYS A 343 8.89 11.09 -21.84
N ALA A 344 7.99 10.32 -21.22
CA ALA A 344 6.60 10.76 -20.98
C ALA A 344 6.55 11.99 -20.06
N GLN A 345 7.44 12.07 -19.08
CA GLN A 345 7.57 13.23 -18.22
C GLN A 345 8.08 14.47 -18.99
N ALA A 346 9.07 14.31 -19.84
CA ALA A 346 9.58 15.38 -20.69
C ALA A 346 8.51 15.90 -21.66
N GLU A 347 7.74 15.01 -22.28
CA GLU A 347 6.61 15.35 -23.16
C GLU A 347 5.51 16.10 -22.39
N PHE A 348 5.20 15.66 -21.16
CA PHE A 348 4.23 16.35 -20.29
C PHE A 348 4.66 17.78 -19.97
N TYR A 349 5.90 17.98 -19.47
CA TYR A 349 6.38 19.33 -19.15
C TYR A 349 6.50 20.21 -20.39
N ALA A 350 6.95 19.67 -21.52
CA ALA A 350 6.99 20.40 -22.78
C ALA A 350 5.59 20.85 -23.21
N ALA A 351 4.56 20.00 -23.06
CA ALA A 351 3.18 20.39 -23.35
C ALA A 351 2.67 21.46 -22.38
N MET A 352 2.96 21.35 -21.07
CA MET A 352 2.54 22.31 -20.06
C MET A 352 3.17 23.69 -20.29
N ASP A 353 4.47 23.74 -20.66
CA ASP A 353 5.19 24.96 -21.02
C ASP A 353 4.61 25.58 -22.31
N THR A 354 4.48 24.78 -23.37
CA THR A 354 3.98 25.22 -24.67
C THR A 354 2.58 25.83 -24.58
N HIS A 355 1.71 25.28 -23.74
CA HIS A 355 0.35 25.77 -23.54
C HIS A 355 0.23 26.86 -22.46
N GLY A 356 1.33 27.19 -21.78
CA GLY A 356 1.33 28.18 -20.71
C GLY A 356 0.52 27.79 -19.48
N LEU A 357 0.43 26.50 -19.22
CA LEU A 357 -0.32 25.94 -18.08
C LEU A 357 0.50 25.86 -16.79
N MET A 358 1.84 25.84 -16.92
CA MET A 358 2.78 25.89 -15.80
C MET A 358 3.85 26.93 -16.04
N THR A 359 4.27 27.58 -14.98
CA THR A 359 5.41 28.49 -14.98
C THR A 359 6.73 27.75 -14.87
N ALA A 360 7.83 28.37 -15.26
CA ALA A 360 9.17 27.79 -15.13
C ALA A 360 9.50 27.43 -13.67
N ASN A 361 9.07 28.25 -12.70
CA ASN A 361 9.33 27.96 -11.28
C ASN A 361 8.43 26.86 -10.72
N GLU A 362 7.18 26.73 -11.16
CA GLU A 362 6.33 25.59 -10.80
C GLU A 362 6.90 24.28 -11.33
N MET A 363 7.39 24.25 -12.59
CA MET A 363 8.06 23.06 -13.13
C MET A 363 9.34 22.71 -12.37
N ARG A 364 10.12 23.74 -11.98
CA ARG A 364 11.35 23.55 -11.20
C ARG A 364 11.06 23.06 -9.78
N GLU A 365 10.02 23.57 -9.13
CA GLU A 365 9.58 23.10 -7.82
C GLU A 365 9.17 21.61 -7.89
N GLU A 366 8.49 21.20 -8.95
CA GLU A 366 8.12 19.79 -9.15
C GLU A 366 9.29 18.87 -9.44
N LEU A 367 10.38 19.43 -10.00
CA LEU A 367 11.63 18.71 -10.26
C LEU A 367 12.65 18.82 -9.11
N ASP A 368 12.24 19.39 -7.97
CA ASP A 368 13.08 19.61 -6.79
C ASP A 368 14.29 20.52 -7.07
N MET A 369 14.11 21.48 -7.97
CA MET A 369 15.12 22.47 -8.38
C MET A 369 14.84 23.81 -7.73
N ASN A 370 15.91 24.55 -7.40
CA ASN A 370 15.79 25.90 -6.86
C ASN A 370 15.06 26.84 -7.83
N PRO A 371 14.17 27.72 -7.33
CA PRO A 371 13.49 28.69 -8.20
C PRO A 371 14.46 29.67 -8.86
N LEU A 372 14.13 30.08 -10.08
CA LEU A 372 14.87 31.12 -10.78
C LEU A 372 14.42 32.51 -10.26
N PRO A 373 15.35 33.46 -10.12
CA PRO A 373 15.00 34.82 -9.72
C PRO A 373 14.29 35.56 -10.86
N GLY A 374 13.37 36.44 -10.49
CA GLY A 374 12.72 37.35 -11.41
C GLY A 374 11.21 37.08 -11.59
N LYS A 375 10.50 38.12 -12.03
CA LYS A 375 9.04 38.08 -12.25
C LYS A 375 8.66 37.16 -13.43
N LEU A 376 9.52 37.08 -14.44
CA LEU A 376 9.27 36.33 -15.66
C LEU A 376 9.27 34.81 -15.43
N SER A 377 10.01 34.34 -14.43
CA SER A 377 10.07 32.90 -14.07
C SER A 377 8.79 32.40 -13.40
N ASN A 378 7.96 33.31 -12.90
CA ASN A 378 6.65 33.05 -12.30
C ASN A 378 5.49 33.45 -13.22
N ALA A 379 5.77 33.84 -14.47
CA ALA A 379 4.77 34.14 -15.44
C ALA A 379 4.59 32.96 -16.41
N PRO A 380 3.35 32.57 -16.73
CA PRO A 380 3.11 31.54 -17.73
C PRO A 380 3.47 32.07 -19.12
N TRP A 381 4.25 31.30 -19.87
CA TRP A 381 4.64 31.62 -21.23
C TRP A 381 3.80 30.81 -22.20
N LYS A 382 3.43 31.44 -23.32
CA LYS A 382 2.69 30.80 -24.39
C LYS A 382 3.43 31.00 -25.71
N GLN A 383 3.50 29.97 -26.53
CA GLN A 383 4.12 30.04 -27.84
C GLN A 383 3.41 31.08 -28.70
N GLN A 384 4.16 31.89 -29.46
CA GLN A 384 3.58 32.88 -30.37
C GLN A 384 2.59 32.22 -31.33
N GLY A 385 1.38 32.81 -31.42
CA GLY A 385 0.27 32.29 -32.24
C GLY A 385 -1.00 31.96 -31.46
N PHE A 386 -0.94 31.91 -30.14
CA PHE A 386 -2.12 31.79 -29.29
C PHE A 386 -2.34 33.09 -28.51
N MET A 387 -3.52 33.68 -28.56
CA MET A 387 -3.85 34.83 -27.73
C MET A 387 -4.11 34.40 -26.29
N PRO A 388 -3.56 35.12 -25.28
CA PRO A 388 -3.89 34.82 -23.89
C PRO A 388 -5.35 35.17 -23.61
N VAL A 389 -6.07 34.24 -22.94
CA VAL A 389 -7.40 34.49 -22.39
C VAL A 389 -7.20 35.07 -20.99
N ILE A 390 -6.58 36.22 -20.85
CA ILE A 390 -6.36 36.88 -19.55
C ILE A 390 -6.48 38.40 -19.73
N ASP A 391 -7.18 38.96 -18.76
CA ASP A 391 -7.43 40.34 -18.40
C ASP A 391 -6.63 41.42 -19.17
N ASP A 392 -7.29 42.48 -19.64
CA ASP A 392 -6.78 43.61 -20.43
C ASP A 392 -5.53 44.32 -19.84
N LYS A 393 -5.14 43.97 -18.61
CA LYS A 393 -3.94 44.52 -17.96
C LYS A 393 -2.65 43.75 -18.30
N TRP A 394 -2.75 42.64 -19.01
CA TRP A 394 -1.62 41.80 -19.39
C TRP A 394 -1.39 41.82 -20.91
N ASN A 395 -1.34 43.00 -21.48
CA ASN A 395 -0.94 43.19 -22.87
C ASN A 395 0.55 43.55 -22.89
N PRO A 396 1.49 42.63 -23.17
CA PRO A 396 2.85 43.02 -23.46
C PRO A 396 2.79 43.89 -24.72
N GLU A 397 3.28 45.12 -24.64
CA GLU A 397 3.45 45.94 -25.86
C GLU A 397 4.07 45.06 -26.96
N PRO A 398 3.47 45.02 -28.17
CA PRO A 398 4.07 44.28 -29.25
C PRO A 398 5.51 44.77 -29.43
N ALA A 399 6.46 43.83 -29.47
CA ALA A 399 7.86 44.16 -29.69
C ALA A 399 7.93 45.12 -30.92
N LYS A 400 8.41 46.32 -30.70
CA LYS A 400 8.59 47.29 -31.78
C LYS A 400 9.37 46.58 -32.89
N PRO A 401 8.89 46.59 -34.15
CA PRO A 401 9.61 45.93 -35.21
C PRO A 401 11.02 46.50 -35.25
N THR A 402 11.99 45.67 -35.10
CA THR A 402 13.41 46.00 -35.24
C THR A 402 13.55 46.68 -36.62
N ALA A 403 13.98 47.92 -36.63
CA ALA A 403 14.14 48.68 -37.84
C ALA A 403 14.86 47.85 -38.90
N THR A 404 14.20 47.61 -40.01
CA THR A 404 14.78 47.03 -41.21
C THR A 404 16.02 47.80 -41.59
N VAL A 405 17.17 47.17 -41.53
CA VAL A 405 18.44 47.71 -42.07
C VAL A 405 18.21 47.94 -43.56
N PRO A 406 18.42 49.15 -44.09
CA PRO A 406 18.22 49.43 -45.51
C PRO A 406 19.24 48.63 -46.32
N ALA A 407 18.75 47.82 -47.25
CA ALA A 407 19.55 47.14 -48.25
C ALA A 407 20.16 48.20 -49.18
N GLY A 408 21.45 48.49 -49.08
CA GLY A 408 22.14 49.43 -49.97
C GLY A 408 23.52 49.85 -49.51
N GLY A 409 24.49 48.94 -49.62
CA GLY A 409 25.90 49.27 -49.45
C GLY A 409 26.76 48.23 -50.19
N LYS A 410 27.33 48.61 -51.31
CA LYS A 410 28.26 47.81 -52.12
C LYS A 410 29.47 47.36 -51.29
N PRO A 411 30.01 46.17 -51.51
CA PRO A 411 31.18 45.72 -50.81
C PRO A 411 32.45 46.35 -51.37
N ASN A 412 33.16 47.17 -50.58
CA ASN A 412 34.51 47.53 -50.85
C ASN A 412 35.45 46.43 -50.39
N GLY A 413 36.06 45.77 -51.36
CA GLY A 413 37.08 44.79 -51.14
C GLY A 413 38.36 45.38 -50.51
N LYS A 414 38.84 44.74 -49.48
CA LYS A 414 40.27 44.65 -49.16
C LYS A 414 40.53 43.22 -48.65
N ALA A 415 41.35 42.56 -49.47
CA ALA A 415 41.93 41.28 -49.14
C ALA A 415 42.84 41.46 -47.89
N ILE A 416 42.72 40.55 -46.95
CA ILE A 416 43.70 40.34 -45.87
C ILE A 416 44.44 39.09 -46.20
N GLU A 417 45.75 39.23 -46.50
CA GLU A 417 46.75 38.16 -46.66
C GLU A 417 46.85 37.32 -45.39
N VAL A 418 46.79 36.02 -45.60
CA VAL A 418 47.17 35.01 -44.60
C VAL A 418 48.68 34.82 -44.72
N THR A 419 49.41 35.10 -43.67
CA THR A 419 50.80 34.63 -43.51
C THR A 419 50.83 33.62 -42.36
N GLN A 420 51.23 32.39 -42.72
CA GLN A 420 51.77 31.22 -42.00
C GLN A 420 51.42 31.05 -40.51
#